data_d3a635d9067fb49754fefb16bf7d7ff9
#
_entry.id   d3a635d9067fb49754fefb16bf7d7ff9
#
_cell.length_a   1.000
_cell.length_b   1.000
_cell.length_c   1.000
_cell.angle_alpha   90.00
_cell.angle_beta   90.00
_cell.angle_gamma   90.00
#
_symmetry.space_group_name_H-M   'P 1'
#
loop_
_entity.id
_entity.type
_entity.pdbx_description
1 polymer ?
#
loop_
_entity_poly.entity_id
_entity_poly.type
_entity_poly.pdbx_seq_one_letter_code
_entity_poly.pdbx_strand_id
1 'polypeptide(L)'
;MKKSKTDGKSSRWKRTALIILCVILALVLLATVAVYWYVDRLLGKIQYVDPSEATLSTEEAVILQTEDLETMDPTEDLPLLDPITIPTEETAAPTEPAPTEPMGDIVNILLIGQDRREGEGRSRSDSTILVTFNKTTGTISLTSFMRDAYVQIPGYSNFKLNHAFQCGGMSLLNETLAVNYGVPVDGDVVVDFFQFKKLIDLLGGVEVTLTQKEADSINAGSPWNLKAGRQILDGPKALKYSRIRYLDSDYRRAERQRTVLLALVDKIKGLSVIEMMPILEEVMGMVSTNMSKDQIISLAVELFPMLTSAKFEQHQIPTPGTFKGGNVQVRPGLKGWFQYDIDFEANRRLLREIFDAD
;
A
#
# COMPACT_ATOMS: atom_id res chain seq x y z
N MET A 1 -38.01 -55.98 -49.61
CA MET A 1 -37.88 -55.28 -48.32
C MET A 1 -36.38 -55.07 -48.03
N LYS A 2 -35.84 -53.85 -48.22
CA LYS A 2 -34.45 -53.47 -47.85
C LYS A 2 -34.52 -52.78 -46.44
N LYS A 3 -34.10 -53.47 -45.40
CA LYS A 3 -33.93 -52.86 -44.06
C LYS A 3 -32.70 -51.93 -44.09
N SER A 4 -32.90 -50.69 -43.66
CA SER A 4 -31.91 -49.63 -43.64
C SER A 4 -30.81 -49.90 -42.61
N LYS A 5 -29.54 -49.84 -43.10
CA LYS A 5 -28.32 -50.01 -42.32
C LYS A 5 -27.79 -48.66 -41.73
N THR A 6 -28.65 -47.66 -41.46
CA THR A 6 -28.25 -46.31 -41.12
C THR A 6 -28.21 -45.98 -39.63
N ASP A 7 -28.87 -46.81 -38.76
CA ASP A 7 -28.98 -46.47 -37.31
C ASP A 7 -27.72 -46.73 -36.45
N GLY A 8 -26.83 -47.61 -36.88
CA GLY A 8 -25.65 -47.98 -36.10
C GLY A 8 -24.50 -46.96 -36.10
N LYS A 9 -24.36 -46.13 -37.17
CA LYS A 9 -23.30 -45.12 -37.29
C LYS A 9 -23.59 -43.88 -36.45
N SER A 10 -24.83 -43.43 -36.36
CA SER A 10 -25.26 -42.27 -35.56
C SER A 10 -25.08 -42.50 -34.05
N SER A 11 -25.37 -43.72 -33.56
CA SER A 11 -25.20 -44.09 -32.13
C SER A 11 -23.74 -44.14 -31.71
N ARG A 12 -22.83 -44.62 -32.55
CA ARG A 12 -21.39 -44.67 -32.26
C ARG A 12 -20.75 -43.30 -32.21
N TRP A 13 -21.11 -42.42 -33.12
CA TRP A 13 -20.61 -41.04 -33.17
C TRP A 13 -21.05 -40.22 -31.93
N LYS A 14 -22.31 -40.37 -31.51
CA LYS A 14 -22.82 -39.76 -30.28
C LYS A 14 -22.08 -40.23 -29.02
N ARG A 15 -21.78 -41.53 -28.92
CA ARG A 15 -20.99 -42.10 -27.80
C ARG A 15 -19.54 -41.57 -27.81
N THR A 16 -18.89 -41.52 -28.97
CA THR A 16 -17.51 -40.97 -29.09
C THR A 16 -17.48 -39.50 -28.73
N ALA A 17 -18.46 -38.70 -29.21
CA ALA A 17 -18.58 -37.28 -28.86
C ALA A 17 -18.78 -37.08 -27.33
N LEU A 18 -19.63 -37.91 -26.71
CA LEU A 18 -19.84 -37.88 -25.27
C LEU A 18 -18.57 -38.23 -24.48
N ILE A 19 -17.82 -39.25 -24.91
CA ILE A 19 -16.55 -39.62 -24.27
C ILE A 19 -15.55 -38.46 -24.40
N ILE A 20 -15.40 -37.84 -25.59
CA ILE A 20 -14.53 -36.69 -25.79
C ILE A 20 -14.95 -35.53 -24.89
N LEU A 21 -16.26 -35.24 -24.79
CA LEU A 21 -16.74 -34.18 -23.91
C LEU A 21 -16.43 -34.47 -22.43
N CYS A 22 -16.64 -35.72 -21.97
CA CYS A 22 -16.28 -36.12 -20.60
C CYS A 22 -14.77 -36.02 -20.33
N VAL A 23 -13.93 -36.37 -21.29
CA VAL A 23 -12.47 -36.23 -21.16
C VAL A 23 -12.08 -34.74 -21.09
N ILE A 24 -12.67 -33.87 -21.94
CA ILE A 24 -12.43 -32.43 -21.89
C ILE A 24 -12.86 -31.86 -20.55
N LEU A 25 -14.07 -32.21 -20.06
CA LEU A 25 -14.56 -31.78 -18.74
C LEU A 25 -13.64 -32.26 -17.60
N ALA A 26 -13.16 -33.49 -17.66
CA ALA A 26 -12.23 -34.03 -16.67
C ALA A 26 -10.88 -33.29 -16.71
N LEU A 27 -10.36 -32.97 -17.91
CA LEU A 27 -9.14 -32.17 -18.06
C LEU A 27 -9.32 -30.74 -17.54
N VAL A 28 -10.45 -30.11 -17.81
CA VAL A 28 -10.78 -28.77 -17.28
C VAL A 28 -10.86 -28.82 -15.77
N LEU A 29 -11.53 -29.84 -15.19
CA LEU A 29 -11.61 -30.01 -13.74
C LEU A 29 -10.24 -30.24 -13.10
N LEU A 30 -9.38 -31.06 -13.72
CA LEU A 30 -8.00 -31.26 -13.24
C LEU A 30 -7.20 -29.97 -13.32
N ALA A 31 -7.33 -29.19 -14.38
CA ALA A 31 -6.67 -27.91 -14.54
C ALA A 31 -7.15 -26.89 -13.46
N THR A 32 -8.46 -26.82 -13.21
CA THR A 32 -8.98 -25.92 -12.16
C THR A 32 -8.50 -26.32 -10.76
N VAL A 33 -8.46 -27.62 -10.44
CA VAL A 33 -7.91 -28.11 -9.17
C VAL A 33 -6.43 -27.81 -9.05
N ALA A 34 -5.66 -27.98 -10.13
CA ALA A 34 -4.23 -27.67 -10.15
C ALA A 34 -3.96 -26.18 -9.94
N VAL A 35 -4.76 -25.32 -10.60
CA VAL A 35 -4.69 -23.86 -10.41
C VAL A 35 -5.04 -23.48 -8.97
N TYR A 36 -6.13 -24.02 -8.43
CA TYR A 36 -6.54 -23.78 -7.04
C TYR A 36 -5.44 -24.18 -6.05
N TRP A 37 -4.90 -25.38 -6.17
CA TRP A 37 -3.81 -25.87 -5.32
C TRP A 37 -2.55 -24.99 -5.44
N TYR A 38 -2.22 -24.55 -6.65
CA TYR A 38 -1.09 -23.65 -6.89
C TYR A 38 -1.30 -22.29 -6.23
N VAL A 39 -2.48 -21.69 -6.38
CA VAL A 39 -2.84 -20.41 -5.76
C VAL A 39 -2.83 -20.53 -4.23
N ASP A 40 -3.40 -21.58 -3.65
CA ASP A 40 -3.38 -21.81 -2.20
C ASP A 40 -1.95 -21.94 -1.67
N ARG A 41 -1.08 -22.64 -2.42
CA ARG A 41 0.35 -22.74 -2.08
C ARG A 41 1.06 -21.39 -2.11
N LEU A 42 0.76 -20.55 -3.11
CA LEU A 42 1.33 -19.19 -3.20
C LEU A 42 0.89 -18.33 -2.01
N LEU A 43 -0.39 -18.30 -1.73
CA LEU A 43 -0.97 -17.54 -0.63
C LEU A 43 -0.49 -18.04 0.74
N GLY A 44 -0.10 -19.33 0.83
CA GLY A 44 0.52 -19.88 2.04
C GLY A 44 1.90 -19.31 2.39
N LYS A 45 2.53 -18.57 1.48
CA LYS A 45 3.81 -17.88 1.71
C LYS A 45 3.67 -16.49 2.31
N ILE A 46 2.49 -15.89 2.23
CA ILE A 46 2.22 -14.55 2.75
C ILE A 46 2.32 -14.57 4.28
N GLN A 47 2.93 -13.52 4.82
CA GLN A 47 2.96 -13.29 6.27
C GLN A 47 1.65 -12.61 6.70
N TYR A 48 0.73 -13.40 7.25
CA TYR A 48 -0.50 -12.87 7.82
C TYR A 48 -0.20 -12.28 9.18
N VAL A 49 -0.58 -11.03 9.37
CA VAL A 49 -0.44 -10.32 10.65
C VAL A 49 -1.81 -10.25 11.31
N ASP A 50 -1.90 -10.74 12.55
CA ASP A 50 -3.12 -10.65 13.33
C ASP A 50 -3.40 -9.17 13.65
N PRO A 51 -4.61 -8.65 13.39
CA PRO A 51 -4.98 -7.29 13.76
C PRO A 51 -4.81 -6.98 15.26
N SER A 52 -4.87 -8.02 16.11
CA SER A 52 -4.62 -7.92 17.56
C SER A 52 -3.13 -7.90 17.94
N GLU A 53 -2.22 -7.74 16.98
CA GLU A 53 -0.78 -7.70 17.23
C GLU A 53 -0.44 -6.71 18.35
N ALA A 54 0.50 -7.11 19.23
CA ALA A 54 0.84 -6.36 20.43
C ALA A 54 1.04 -4.87 20.19
N THR A 55 0.23 -4.05 20.85
CA THR A 55 0.39 -2.61 20.91
C THR A 55 1.42 -2.25 22.00
N LEU A 56 2.16 -1.19 21.79
CA LEU A 56 3.03 -0.64 22.82
C LEU A 56 2.19 -0.07 23.99
N SER A 57 2.71 -0.13 25.18
CA SER A 57 2.14 0.62 26.30
C SER A 57 2.22 2.14 26.02
N THR A 58 1.35 2.91 26.65
CA THR A 58 1.39 4.38 26.54
C THR A 58 2.73 4.95 27.01
N GLU A 59 3.37 4.33 27.98
CA GLU A 59 4.68 4.73 28.50
C GLU A 59 5.80 4.51 27.47
N GLU A 60 5.85 3.34 26.83
CA GLU A 60 6.80 3.03 25.77
C GLU A 60 6.60 3.96 24.55
N ALA A 61 5.36 4.21 24.16
CA ALA A 61 5.04 5.15 23.09
C ALA A 61 5.53 6.57 23.39
N VAL A 62 5.38 7.03 24.65
CA VAL A 62 5.87 8.34 25.09
C VAL A 62 7.40 8.43 25.04
N ILE A 63 8.10 7.34 25.41
CA ILE A 63 9.57 7.28 25.31
C ILE A 63 10.02 7.42 23.86
N LEU A 64 9.47 6.62 22.96
CA LEU A 64 9.77 6.67 21.53
C LEU A 64 9.45 8.03 20.90
N GLN A 65 8.35 8.68 21.32
CA GLN A 65 8.02 10.03 20.87
C GLN A 65 9.06 11.05 21.35
N THR A 66 9.55 10.90 22.57
CA THR A 66 10.53 11.82 23.15
C THR A 66 11.90 11.70 22.46
N GLU A 67 12.29 10.50 22.04
CA GLU A 67 13.51 10.27 21.25
C GLU A 67 13.49 10.97 19.89
N ASP A 68 12.31 11.29 19.37
CA ASP A 68 12.14 12.04 18.11
C ASP A 68 12.23 13.55 18.25
N LEU A 69 12.28 14.04 19.47
CA LEU A 69 12.25 15.46 19.77
C LEU A 69 13.66 15.94 20.18
N GLU A 70 13.94 17.18 19.81
CA GLU A 70 15.17 17.87 20.20
C GLU A 70 14.93 18.76 21.41
N THR A 71 15.92 18.87 22.30
CA THR A 71 15.89 19.86 23.39
C THR A 71 15.91 21.26 22.79
N MET A 72 15.04 22.14 23.26
CA MET A 72 15.03 23.55 22.83
C MET A 72 16.15 24.34 23.47
N ASP A 73 16.70 25.29 22.70
CA ASP A 73 17.47 26.39 23.26
C ASP A 73 16.51 27.29 24.08
N PRO A 74 16.87 27.71 25.32
CA PRO A 74 16.02 28.59 26.11
C PRO A 74 15.67 29.95 25.47
N THR A 75 16.39 30.33 24.41
CA THR A 75 16.17 31.56 23.65
C THR A 75 15.22 31.38 22.46
N GLU A 76 14.84 30.14 22.12
CA GLU A 76 13.90 29.87 21.04
C GLU A 76 12.45 30.14 21.50
N ASP A 77 11.73 30.92 20.72
CA ASP A 77 10.30 31.19 20.91
C ASP A 77 9.51 30.39 19.85
N LEU A 78 9.19 29.14 20.17
CA LEU A 78 8.41 28.26 19.30
C LEU A 78 7.02 28.03 19.90
N PRO A 79 5.95 27.98 19.07
CA PRO A 79 4.61 27.71 19.54
C PRO A 79 4.51 26.29 20.12
N LEU A 80 3.87 26.17 21.29
CA LEU A 80 3.46 24.88 21.82
C LEU A 80 2.19 24.43 21.10
N LEU A 81 2.17 23.18 20.61
CA LEU A 81 1.01 22.62 19.94
C LEU A 81 -0.08 22.27 20.97
N ASP A 82 -1.28 22.74 20.69
CA ASP A 82 -2.46 22.30 21.42
C ASP A 82 -2.80 20.85 21.07
N PRO A 83 -3.31 20.06 22.03
CA PRO A 83 -3.84 18.74 21.75
C PRO A 83 -5.02 18.82 20.77
N ILE A 84 -4.98 18.02 19.72
CA ILE A 84 -6.11 17.86 18.81
C ILE A 84 -7.13 16.97 19.52
N THR A 85 -8.37 17.42 19.57
CA THR A 85 -9.50 16.59 20.00
C THR A 85 -10.53 16.59 18.86
N ILE A 86 -10.56 15.53 18.11
CA ILE A 86 -11.60 15.30 17.10
C ILE A 86 -12.73 14.57 17.84
N PRO A 87 -13.95 15.14 17.87
CA PRO A 87 -15.10 14.44 18.44
C PRO A 87 -15.25 13.10 17.73
N THR A 88 -15.09 12.01 18.45
CA THR A 88 -15.42 10.68 17.96
C THR A 88 -16.95 10.61 17.94
N GLU A 89 -17.57 10.87 16.80
CA GLU A 89 -18.86 10.22 16.55
C GLU A 89 -18.54 8.73 16.65
N GLU A 90 -19.32 8.02 17.43
CA GLU A 90 -19.14 6.60 17.76
C GLU A 90 -18.90 5.78 16.48
N THR A 91 -17.69 5.86 15.96
CA THR A 91 -17.22 4.99 14.89
C THR A 91 -17.04 3.66 15.59
N ALA A 92 -17.94 2.72 15.30
CA ALA A 92 -17.86 1.36 15.78
C ALA A 92 -16.42 0.89 15.68
N ALA A 93 -15.87 0.40 16.78
CA ALA A 93 -14.56 -0.23 16.81
C ALA A 93 -14.45 -1.19 15.60
N PRO A 94 -13.27 -1.32 14.95
CA PRO A 94 -13.12 -2.27 13.86
C PRO A 94 -13.58 -3.64 14.36
N THR A 95 -14.77 -4.01 13.96
CA THR A 95 -15.31 -5.35 14.19
C THR A 95 -14.40 -6.32 13.47
N GLU A 96 -14.24 -7.53 14.03
CA GLU A 96 -13.53 -8.66 13.45
C GLU A 96 -13.63 -8.71 11.91
N PRO A 97 -12.62 -9.26 11.20
CA PRO A 97 -12.63 -9.31 9.74
C PRO A 97 -14.01 -9.81 9.27
N ALA A 98 -14.73 -8.91 8.62
CA ALA A 98 -16.09 -9.17 8.18
C ALA A 98 -16.08 -10.40 7.28
N PRO A 99 -17.07 -11.31 7.41
CA PRO A 99 -17.23 -12.42 6.48
C PRO A 99 -17.38 -11.84 5.08
N THR A 100 -16.82 -12.54 4.09
CA THR A 100 -16.76 -12.32 2.65
C THR A 100 -18.02 -11.71 2.01
N GLU A 101 -18.37 -10.48 2.40
CA GLU A 101 -19.32 -9.65 1.65
C GLU A 101 -18.57 -9.12 0.41
N PRO A 102 -19.23 -9.01 -0.75
CA PRO A 102 -18.62 -8.41 -1.93
C PRO A 102 -18.17 -7.00 -1.56
N MET A 103 -16.89 -6.68 -1.77
CA MET A 103 -16.37 -5.33 -1.55
C MET A 103 -17.19 -4.35 -2.38
N GLY A 104 -17.56 -3.21 -1.80
CA GLY A 104 -18.32 -2.16 -2.47
C GLY A 104 -17.66 -1.66 -3.76
N ASP A 105 -18.24 -0.66 -4.40
CA ASP A 105 -17.69 -0.07 -5.63
C ASP A 105 -16.34 0.64 -5.41
N ILE A 106 -16.05 1.01 -4.18
CA ILE A 106 -14.77 1.59 -3.75
C ILE A 106 -14.02 0.57 -2.90
N VAL A 107 -12.76 0.34 -3.25
CA VAL A 107 -11.85 -0.54 -2.48
C VAL A 107 -10.59 0.24 -2.13
N ASN A 108 -10.25 0.28 -0.85
CA ASN A 108 -9.14 1.03 -0.28
C ASN A 108 -8.07 0.10 0.31
N ILE A 109 -6.92 -0.01 -0.35
CA ILE A 109 -5.78 -0.80 0.11
C ILE A 109 -4.67 0.14 0.59
N LEU A 110 -4.26 0.00 1.85
CA LEU A 110 -3.19 0.80 2.43
C LEU A 110 -1.84 0.13 2.24
N LEU A 111 -0.96 0.77 1.47
CA LEU A 111 0.43 0.36 1.30
C LEU A 111 1.31 1.05 2.34
N ILE A 112 1.98 0.26 3.15
CA ILE A 112 2.83 0.74 4.26
C ILE A 112 4.27 0.32 3.99
N GLY A 113 5.15 1.32 3.85
CA GLY A 113 6.60 1.13 3.73
C GLY A 113 7.30 1.43 5.06
N GLN A 114 8.03 0.46 5.61
CA GLN A 114 8.78 0.63 6.87
C GLN A 114 10.29 0.46 6.66
N ASP A 115 11.10 1.21 7.44
CA ASP A 115 12.56 1.04 7.52
C ASP A 115 12.88 0.06 8.67
N ARG A 116 12.56 -1.21 8.46
CA ARG A 116 12.83 -2.26 9.43
C ARG A 116 14.09 -3.01 8.99
N ARG A 117 14.99 -3.25 9.95
CA ARG A 117 16.14 -4.14 9.77
C ARG A 117 15.84 -5.52 10.32
N GLU A 118 16.55 -6.52 9.82
CA GLU A 118 16.39 -7.90 10.29
C GLU A 118 16.66 -7.99 11.81
N GLY A 119 15.72 -8.58 12.54
CA GLY A 119 15.79 -8.70 14.00
C GLY A 119 15.30 -7.48 14.80
N GLU A 120 14.94 -6.38 14.14
CA GLU A 120 14.31 -5.23 14.82
C GLU A 120 12.79 -5.43 14.91
N GLY A 121 12.19 -4.82 15.94
CA GLY A 121 10.74 -4.74 16.12
C GLY A 121 10.08 -3.89 15.02
N ARG A 122 8.78 -3.61 15.19
CA ARG A 122 8.04 -2.72 14.28
C ARG A 122 8.67 -1.33 14.28
N SER A 123 8.92 -0.80 13.07
CA SER A 123 9.47 0.53 12.86
C SER A 123 8.36 1.49 12.42
N ARG A 124 8.69 2.77 12.21
CA ARG A 124 7.73 3.76 11.70
C ARG A 124 7.37 3.51 10.25
N SER A 125 6.15 3.91 9.85
CA SER A 125 5.76 3.95 8.45
C SER A 125 6.40 5.18 7.77
N ASP A 126 7.47 4.96 7.01
CA ASP A 126 8.12 6.04 6.22
C ASP A 126 7.36 6.37 4.93
N SER A 127 6.48 5.48 4.50
CA SER A 127 5.56 5.66 3.39
C SER A 127 4.20 5.10 3.78
N THR A 128 3.15 5.89 3.62
CA THR A 128 1.75 5.50 3.86
C THR A 128 0.95 5.96 2.65
N ILE A 129 0.58 5.03 1.77
CA ILE A 129 -0.10 5.32 0.50
C ILE A 129 -1.39 4.52 0.43
N LEU A 130 -2.52 5.20 0.37
CA LEU A 130 -3.80 4.59 0.09
C LEU A 130 -3.96 4.42 -1.42
N VAL A 131 -4.22 3.20 -1.86
CA VAL A 131 -4.61 2.89 -3.24
C VAL A 131 -6.11 2.69 -3.25
N THR A 132 -6.82 3.63 -3.82
CA THR A 132 -8.28 3.59 -3.97
C THR A 132 -8.63 3.11 -5.36
N PHE A 133 -9.34 2.00 -5.45
CA PHE A 133 -9.91 1.48 -6.68
C PHE A 133 -11.37 1.92 -6.74
N ASN A 134 -11.70 2.85 -7.63
CA ASN A 134 -13.08 3.23 -7.91
C ASN A 134 -13.57 2.46 -9.14
N LYS A 135 -14.38 1.42 -8.90
CA LYS A 135 -14.87 0.51 -9.95
C LYS A 135 -15.91 1.18 -10.85
N THR A 136 -16.63 2.16 -10.33
CA THR A 136 -17.64 2.89 -11.11
C THR A 136 -17.01 3.79 -12.15
N THR A 137 -15.97 4.56 -11.77
CA THR A 137 -15.29 5.49 -12.68
C THR A 137 -14.13 4.85 -13.45
N GLY A 138 -13.68 3.66 -13.04
CA GLY A 138 -12.49 3.02 -13.59
C GLY A 138 -11.19 3.76 -13.23
N THR A 139 -11.18 4.48 -12.10
CA THR A 139 -10.03 5.27 -11.64
C THR A 139 -9.29 4.55 -10.51
N ILE A 140 -7.96 4.63 -10.53
CA ILE A 140 -7.10 4.19 -9.43
C ILE A 140 -6.37 5.42 -8.90
N SER A 141 -6.66 5.78 -7.65
CA SER A 141 -6.06 6.94 -6.98
C SER A 141 -4.98 6.51 -5.99
N LEU A 142 -3.82 7.15 -6.06
CA LEU A 142 -2.69 6.97 -5.14
C LEU A 142 -2.63 8.18 -4.21
N THR A 143 -3.07 8.04 -2.98
CA THR A 143 -3.10 9.11 -1.97
C THR A 143 -2.02 8.89 -0.93
N SER A 144 -0.98 9.75 -0.90
CA SER A 144 0.06 9.70 0.12
C SER A 144 -0.37 10.47 1.36
N PHE A 145 -0.33 9.82 2.53
CA PHE A 145 -0.47 10.48 3.83
C PHE A 145 0.92 10.87 4.35
N MET A 146 1.05 12.15 4.71
CA MET A 146 2.35 12.69 5.13
C MET A 146 2.68 12.22 6.53
N ARG A 147 3.84 11.57 6.67
CA ARG A 147 4.29 10.94 7.91
C ARG A 147 4.46 11.91 9.09
N ASP A 148 4.83 13.18 8.81
CA ASP A 148 5.08 14.20 9.83
C ASP A 148 3.81 15.02 10.17
N ALA A 149 2.64 14.62 9.67
CA ALA A 149 1.35 15.23 10.03
C ALA A 149 1.06 15.02 11.52
N TYR A 150 0.77 16.11 12.23
CA TYR A 150 0.36 16.07 13.63
C TYR A 150 -1.11 15.65 13.71
N VAL A 151 -1.35 14.50 14.28
CA VAL A 151 -2.68 13.84 14.30
C VAL A 151 -3.04 13.35 15.68
N GLN A 152 -4.32 13.13 15.92
CA GLN A 152 -4.82 12.38 17.07
C GLN A 152 -4.55 10.90 16.85
N ILE A 153 -3.82 10.24 17.78
CA ILE A 153 -3.58 8.81 17.79
C ILE A 153 -4.46 8.20 18.89
N PRO A 154 -5.47 7.37 18.56
CA PRO A 154 -6.36 6.78 19.54
C PRO A 154 -5.61 6.01 20.64
N GLY A 155 -5.96 6.26 21.89
CA GLY A 155 -5.30 5.62 23.04
C GLY A 155 -3.90 6.17 23.39
N TYR A 156 -3.37 7.11 22.61
CA TYR A 156 -2.04 7.71 22.81
C TYR A 156 -2.11 9.24 22.74
N SER A 157 -0.99 9.90 23.08
CA SER A 157 -0.86 11.34 22.85
C SER A 157 -0.75 11.67 21.37
N ASN A 158 -1.27 12.85 20.96
CA ASN A 158 -1.15 13.33 19.60
C ASN A 158 0.31 13.44 19.19
N PHE A 159 0.62 12.96 17.99
CA PHE A 159 1.98 12.99 17.47
C PHE A 159 1.99 12.84 15.95
N LYS A 160 3.15 12.53 15.35
CA LYS A 160 3.30 12.27 13.92
C LYS A 160 2.52 11.03 13.50
N LEU A 161 1.87 11.08 12.34
CA LEU A 161 1.10 9.97 11.78
C LEU A 161 1.90 8.66 11.71
N ASN A 162 3.16 8.71 11.28
CA ASN A 162 3.99 7.50 11.14
C ASN A 162 4.26 6.78 12.47
N HIS A 163 4.04 7.45 13.60
CA HIS A 163 4.21 6.88 14.93
C HIS A 163 3.06 5.94 15.30
N ALA A 164 1.86 6.18 14.76
CA ALA A 164 0.72 5.28 14.96
C ALA A 164 1.04 3.84 14.54
N PHE A 165 1.70 3.67 13.39
CA PHE A 165 2.11 2.33 12.94
C PHE A 165 3.15 1.70 13.88
N GLN A 166 4.09 2.46 14.38
CA GLN A 166 5.09 1.96 15.35
C GLN A 166 4.44 1.50 16.66
N CYS A 167 3.46 2.25 17.17
CA CYS A 167 2.78 1.96 18.45
C CYS A 167 1.83 0.76 18.36
N GLY A 168 1.01 0.66 17.31
CA GLY A 168 -0.07 -0.32 17.24
C GLY A 168 -0.27 -0.96 15.87
N GLY A 169 0.73 -0.92 14.96
CA GLY A 169 0.69 -1.60 13.67
C GLY A 169 -0.38 -1.07 12.73
N MET A 170 -0.87 -1.96 11.87
CA MET A 170 -1.89 -1.65 10.87
C MET A 170 -3.17 -1.16 11.52
N SER A 171 -3.62 -1.84 12.57
CA SER A 171 -4.88 -1.52 13.27
C SER A 171 -4.92 -0.08 13.78
N LEU A 172 -3.90 0.33 14.54
CA LEU A 172 -3.84 1.69 15.08
C LEU A 172 -3.63 2.75 14.00
N LEU A 173 -2.87 2.43 12.94
CA LEU A 173 -2.71 3.34 11.82
C LEU A 173 -4.05 3.55 11.09
N ASN A 174 -4.81 2.48 10.83
CA ASN A 174 -6.13 2.54 10.20
C ASN A 174 -7.11 3.35 11.06
N GLU A 175 -7.16 3.09 12.37
CA GLU A 175 -7.99 3.85 13.30
C GLU A 175 -7.59 5.33 13.32
N THR A 176 -6.28 5.63 13.29
CA THR A 176 -5.75 7.00 13.22
C THR A 176 -6.19 7.69 11.91
N LEU A 177 -6.14 7.01 10.78
CA LEU A 177 -6.62 7.54 9.50
C LEU A 177 -8.14 7.76 9.50
N ALA A 178 -8.91 6.83 10.07
CA ALA A 178 -10.35 6.95 10.19
C ALA A 178 -10.74 8.14 11.06
N VAL A 179 -10.17 8.31 12.25
CA VAL A 179 -10.49 9.39 13.19
C VAL A 179 -10.12 10.75 12.62
N ASN A 180 -8.95 10.90 12.03
CA ASN A 180 -8.49 12.22 11.54
C ASN A 180 -9.05 12.56 10.15
N TYR A 181 -9.13 11.59 9.26
CA TYR A 181 -9.42 11.84 7.84
C TYR A 181 -10.70 11.16 7.33
N GLY A 182 -11.33 10.29 8.12
CA GLY A 182 -12.54 9.57 7.70
C GLY A 182 -12.27 8.51 6.63
N VAL A 183 -11.09 7.92 6.62
CA VAL A 183 -10.66 6.93 5.61
C VAL A 183 -11.03 5.52 6.05
N PRO A 184 -11.92 4.82 5.32
CA PRO A 184 -12.06 3.38 5.47
C PRO A 184 -10.91 2.66 4.78
N VAL A 185 -10.38 1.60 5.41
CA VAL A 185 -9.31 0.74 4.84
C VAL A 185 -9.82 -0.69 4.80
N ASP A 186 -9.84 -1.30 3.60
CA ASP A 186 -10.33 -2.65 3.36
C ASP A 186 -9.24 -3.70 3.53
N GLY A 187 -7.98 -3.30 3.42
CA GLY A 187 -6.83 -4.17 3.61
C GLY A 187 -5.51 -3.43 3.62
N ASP A 188 -4.53 -4.03 4.28
CA ASP A 188 -3.19 -3.46 4.43
C ASP A 188 -2.14 -4.35 3.78
N VAL A 189 -1.12 -3.72 3.20
CA VAL A 189 0.08 -4.39 2.68
C VAL A 189 1.32 -3.68 3.22
N VAL A 190 2.13 -4.39 4.00
CA VAL A 190 3.39 -3.88 4.56
C VAL A 190 4.56 -4.47 3.81
N VAL A 191 5.49 -3.59 3.42
CA VAL A 191 6.74 -3.93 2.73
C VAL A 191 7.89 -3.21 3.40
N ASP A 192 8.98 -3.91 3.74
CA ASP A 192 10.21 -3.28 4.21
C ASP A 192 11.14 -2.90 3.05
N PHE A 193 12.17 -2.12 3.34
CA PHE A 193 13.12 -1.66 2.33
C PHE A 193 13.95 -2.77 1.67
N PHE A 194 14.16 -3.88 2.36
CA PHE A 194 14.86 -5.01 1.77
C PHE A 194 13.96 -5.70 0.73
N GLN A 195 12.72 -5.95 1.10
CA GLN A 195 11.69 -6.54 0.25
C GLN A 195 11.40 -5.67 -0.97
N PHE A 196 11.28 -4.35 -0.77
CA PHE A 196 11.11 -3.37 -1.85
C PHE A 196 12.25 -3.44 -2.90
N LYS A 197 13.51 -3.45 -2.46
CA LYS A 197 14.66 -3.58 -3.38
C LYS A 197 14.58 -4.88 -4.17
N LYS A 198 14.33 -5.98 -3.48
CA LYS A 198 14.26 -7.30 -4.09
C LYS A 198 13.13 -7.40 -5.11
N LEU A 199 11.96 -6.83 -4.84
CA LEU A 199 10.85 -6.76 -5.79
C LEU A 199 11.24 -6.03 -7.08
N ILE A 200 11.89 -4.88 -6.97
CA ILE A 200 12.35 -4.11 -8.13
C ILE A 200 13.39 -4.89 -8.94
N ASP A 201 14.34 -5.55 -8.28
CA ASP A 201 15.36 -6.36 -8.94
C ASP A 201 14.76 -7.57 -9.66
N LEU A 202 13.77 -8.25 -9.08
CA LEU A 202 13.03 -9.34 -9.71
C LEU A 202 12.31 -8.92 -10.99
N LEU A 203 11.78 -7.69 -11.01
CA LEU A 203 11.14 -7.11 -12.19
C LEU A 203 12.15 -6.58 -13.24
N GLY A 204 13.47 -6.68 -12.98
CA GLY A 204 14.51 -6.16 -13.85
C GLY A 204 14.65 -4.64 -13.84
N GLY A 205 14.25 -4.01 -12.73
CA GLY A 205 14.29 -2.56 -12.54
C GLY A 205 13.05 -1.82 -13.01
N VAL A 206 12.95 -0.55 -12.61
CA VAL A 206 11.85 0.37 -12.96
C VAL A 206 12.39 1.54 -13.76
N GLU A 207 11.62 2.00 -14.76
CA GLU A 207 11.99 3.16 -15.58
C GLU A 207 11.48 4.43 -14.92
N VAL A 208 12.40 5.36 -14.65
CA VAL A 208 12.09 6.67 -14.07
C VAL A 208 12.82 7.77 -14.84
N THR A 209 12.17 8.91 -15.05
CA THR A 209 12.81 10.09 -15.62
C THR A 209 13.39 10.94 -14.50
N LEU A 210 14.72 11.04 -14.45
CA LEU A 210 15.45 11.80 -13.43
C LEU A 210 15.73 13.23 -13.88
N THR A 211 15.64 14.18 -12.96
CA THR A 211 16.29 15.48 -13.08
C THR A 211 17.80 15.33 -12.80
N GLN A 212 18.62 16.32 -13.21
CA GLN A 212 20.06 16.29 -12.92
C GLN A 212 20.33 16.26 -11.41
N LYS A 213 19.59 17.04 -10.61
CA LYS A 213 19.74 17.07 -9.16
C LYS A 213 19.43 15.71 -8.51
N GLU A 214 18.44 15.01 -9.00
CA GLU A 214 18.11 13.66 -8.51
C GLU A 214 19.17 12.65 -8.87
N ALA A 215 19.66 12.68 -10.12
CA ALA A 215 20.77 11.82 -10.55
C ALA A 215 22.02 12.06 -9.69
N ASP A 216 22.40 13.32 -9.44
CA ASP A 216 23.51 13.67 -8.59
C ASP A 216 23.33 13.21 -7.15
N SER A 217 22.11 13.34 -6.59
CA SER A 217 21.77 12.88 -5.25
C SER A 217 21.86 11.35 -5.13
N ILE A 218 21.41 10.61 -6.15
CA ILE A 218 21.52 9.13 -6.16
C ILE A 218 22.98 8.71 -6.30
N ASN A 219 23.76 9.39 -7.12
CA ASN A 219 25.19 9.10 -7.33
C ASN A 219 26.04 9.42 -6.09
N ALA A 220 25.64 10.40 -5.28
CA ALA A 220 26.41 10.86 -4.13
C ALA A 220 26.72 9.70 -3.16
N GLY A 221 28.02 9.48 -2.88
CA GLY A 221 28.50 8.39 -2.00
C GLY A 221 28.31 6.98 -2.57
N SER A 222 28.12 6.85 -3.88
CA SER A 222 27.95 5.57 -4.58
C SER A 222 28.83 5.53 -5.84
N PRO A 223 29.20 4.35 -6.35
CA PRO A 223 29.96 4.21 -7.61
C PRO A 223 29.07 4.39 -8.86
N TRP A 224 27.82 4.80 -8.70
CA TRP A 224 26.84 4.93 -9.77
C TRP A 224 27.10 6.21 -10.61
N ASN A 225 26.69 6.17 -11.88
CA ASN A 225 26.85 7.29 -12.81
C ASN A 225 25.54 7.52 -13.59
N LEU A 226 24.45 7.75 -12.84
CA LEU A 226 23.16 8.12 -13.42
C LEU A 226 23.22 9.53 -13.96
N LYS A 227 22.43 9.79 -15.01
CA LYS A 227 22.29 11.09 -15.66
C LYS A 227 20.83 11.52 -15.67
N ALA A 228 20.59 12.81 -15.93
CA ALA A 228 19.24 13.29 -16.21
C ALA A 228 18.62 12.55 -17.40
N GLY A 229 17.29 12.44 -17.40
CA GLY A 229 16.54 11.73 -18.43
C GLY A 229 16.06 10.34 -17.98
N ARG A 230 15.58 9.56 -18.92
CA ARG A 230 15.03 8.20 -18.66
C ARG A 230 16.15 7.26 -18.22
N GLN A 231 15.96 6.62 -17.08
CA GLN A 231 16.90 5.69 -16.46
C GLN A 231 16.16 4.47 -15.95
N ILE A 232 16.78 3.30 -16.05
CA ILE A 232 16.30 2.08 -15.38
C ILE A 232 17.00 2.00 -14.02
N LEU A 233 16.22 2.05 -12.96
CA LEU A 233 16.70 1.96 -11.59
C LEU A 233 16.50 0.54 -11.07
N ASP A 234 17.59 -0.12 -10.65
CA ASP A 234 17.54 -1.34 -9.85
C ASP A 234 17.05 -1.03 -8.42
N GLY A 235 16.83 -2.06 -7.61
CA GLY A 235 16.30 -1.92 -6.26
C GLY A 235 17.04 -0.91 -5.39
N PRO A 236 18.39 -0.99 -5.27
CA PRO A 236 19.18 -0.02 -4.50
C PRO A 236 19.03 1.42 -4.99
N LYS A 237 19.03 1.65 -6.30
CA LYS A 237 18.88 2.99 -6.89
C LYS A 237 17.46 3.55 -6.72
N ALA A 238 16.46 2.71 -6.95
CA ALA A 238 15.05 3.06 -6.76
C ALA A 238 14.74 3.39 -5.28
N LEU A 239 15.30 2.61 -4.34
CA LEU A 239 15.18 2.94 -2.91
C LEU A 239 15.84 4.27 -2.60
N LYS A 240 17.04 4.54 -3.12
CA LYS A 240 17.74 5.81 -2.89
C LYS A 240 16.96 6.98 -3.50
N TYR A 241 16.38 6.82 -4.70
CA TYR A 241 15.50 7.79 -5.33
C TYR A 241 14.25 8.09 -4.48
N SER A 242 13.55 7.07 -4.02
CA SER A 242 12.34 7.23 -3.19
C SER A 242 12.60 7.84 -1.81
N ARG A 243 13.86 7.88 -1.37
CA ARG A 243 14.32 8.43 -0.07
C ARG A 243 14.99 9.79 -0.16
N ILE A 244 15.09 10.40 -1.34
CA ILE A 244 15.67 11.74 -1.49
C ILE A 244 14.87 12.75 -0.64
N ARG A 245 15.55 13.44 0.31
CA ARG A 245 14.95 14.40 1.25
C ARG A 245 15.56 15.80 1.14
N TYR A 246 16.86 15.90 0.86
CA TYR A 246 17.62 17.15 1.00
C TYR A 246 17.59 18.03 -0.26
N LEU A 247 16.97 17.59 -1.35
CA LEU A 247 16.85 18.38 -2.57
C LEU A 247 15.68 19.36 -2.54
N ASP A 248 14.63 18.98 -1.80
CA ASP A 248 13.34 19.65 -1.83
C ASP A 248 12.48 19.24 -0.63
N SER A 249 11.17 19.30 -0.75
CA SER A 249 10.23 19.03 0.34
C SER A 249 9.94 17.53 0.50
N ASP A 250 9.40 17.18 1.66
CA ASP A 250 8.85 15.83 1.94
C ASP A 250 7.71 15.47 0.96
N TYR A 251 7.05 16.46 0.39
CA TYR A 251 6.09 16.34 -0.71
C TYR A 251 6.70 15.69 -1.95
N ARG A 252 7.84 16.18 -2.39
CA ARG A 252 8.56 15.63 -3.54
C ARG A 252 9.05 14.21 -3.27
N ARG A 253 9.37 13.90 -2.01
CA ARG A 253 9.68 12.51 -1.64
C ARG A 253 8.46 11.61 -1.82
N ALA A 254 7.29 12.00 -1.33
CA ALA A 254 6.05 11.23 -1.50
C ALA A 254 5.68 11.08 -3.00
N GLU A 255 5.90 12.11 -3.80
CA GLU A 255 5.73 12.04 -5.26
C GLU A 255 6.67 11.02 -5.89
N ARG A 256 7.96 10.99 -5.51
CA ARG A 256 8.93 9.98 -5.98
C ARG A 256 8.52 8.56 -5.60
N GLN A 257 7.97 8.36 -4.41
CA GLN A 257 7.44 7.06 -3.98
C GLN A 257 6.30 6.61 -4.89
N ARG A 258 5.32 7.48 -5.18
CA ARG A 258 4.23 7.18 -6.12
C ARG A 258 4.75 6.95 -7.54
N THR A 259 5.75 7.71 -7.99
CA THR A 259 6.40 7.52 -9.30
C THR A 259 6.97 6.10 -9.43
N VAL A 260 7.65 5.60 -8.40
CA VAL A 260 8.18 4.23 -8.41
C VAL A 260 7.05 3.20 -8.43
N LEU A 261 5.96 3.41 -7.67
CA LEU A 261 4.80 2.52 -7.69
C LEU A 261 4.15 2.48 -9.07
N LEU A 262 3.97 3.61 -9.72
CA LEU A 262 3.41 3.67 -11.09
C LEU A 262 4.34 2.97 -12.09
N ALA A 263 5.65 3.16 -11.98
CA ALA A 263 6.62 2.47 -12.82
C ALA A 263 6.62 0.94 -12.59
N LEU A 264 6.36 0.48 -11.36
CA LEU A 264 6.13 -0.94 -11.05
C LEU A 264 4.86 -1.46 -11.73
N VAL A 265 3.75 -0.71 -11.65
CA VAL A 265 2.49 -1.07 -12.31
C VAL A 265 2.70 -1.17 -13.83
N ASP A 266 3.38 -0.20 -14.45
CA ASP A 266 3.66 -0.23 -15.89
C ASP A 266 4.53 -1.42 -16.28
N LYS A 267 5.48 -1.80 -15.42
CA LYS A 267 6.29 -2.99 -15.62
C LYS A 267 5.47 -4.27 -15.57
N ILE A 268 4.58 -4.40 -14.58
CA ILE A 268 3.70 -5.57 -14.39
C ILE A 268 2.72 -5.70 -15.56
N LYS A 269 2.16 -4.61 -16.06
CA LYS A 269 1.27 -4.62 -17.23
C LYS A 269 1.92 -5.19 -18.49
N GLY A 270 3.25 -5.07 -18.60
CA GLY A 270 4.01 -5.58 -19.75
C GLY A 270 4.38 -7.07 -19.67
N LEU A 271 4.10 -7.74 -18.55
CA LEU A 271 4.46 -9.15 -18.35
C LEU A 271 3.35 -10.09 -18.81
N SER A 272 3.75 -11.19 -19.44
CA SER A 272 2.86 -12.32 -19.66
C SER A 272 2.58 -13.05 -18.33
N VAL A 273 1.51 -13.85 -18.28
CA VAL A 273 1.18 -14.68 -17.10
C VAL A 273 2.34 -15.61 -16.74
N ILE A 274 3.02 -16.17 -17.73
CA ILE A 274 4.15 -17.10 -17.51
C ILE A 274 5.33 -16.39 -16.84
N GLU A 275 5.63 -15.16 -17.24
CA GLU A 275 6.69 -14.33 -16.65
C GLU A 275 6.32 -13.85 -15.26
N MET A 276 5.03 -13.62 -14.99
CA MET A 276 4.53 -13.16 -13.71
C MET A 276 4.57 -14.23 -12.61
N MET A 277 4.39 -15.51 -12.96
CA MET A 277 4.27 -16.60 -11.98
C MET A 277 5.48 -16.73 -11.02
N PRO A 278 6.75 -16.79 -11.49
CA PRO A 278 7.89 -16.87 -10.58
C PRO A 278 8.06 -15.59 -9.73
N ILE A 279 7.69 -14.44 -10.27
CA ILE A 279 7.72 -13.17 -9.53
C ILE A 279 6.70 -13.19 -8.39
N LEU A 280 5.46 -13.60 -8.67
CA LEU A 280 4.42 -13.76 -7.65
C LEU A 280 4.86 -14.74 -6.56
N GLU A 281 5.48 -15.85 -6.93
CA GLU A 281 5.94 -16.85 -5.97
C GLU A 281 6.97 -16.28 -4.97
N GLU A 282 7.84 -15.40 -5.42
CA GLU A 282 8.84 -14.74 -4.58
C GLU A 282 8.22 -13.59 -3.78
N VAL A 283 7.38 -12.76 -4.41
CA VAL A 283 6.75 -11.58 -3.80
C VAL A 283 5.81 -11.96 -2.66
N MET A 284 5.04 -13.06 -2.81
CA MET A 284 4.12 -13.52 -1.76
C MET A 284 4.83 -13.81 -0.43
N GLY A 285 6.11 -14.21 -0.45
CA GLY A 285 6.92 -14.38 0.75
C GLY A 285 7.51 -13.08 1.33
N MET A 286 7.32 -11.95 0.65
CA MET A 286 7.92 -10.66 1.01
C MET A 286 6.92 -9.66 1.58
N VAL A 287 5.62 -9.93 1.55
CA VAL A 287 4.59 -9.00 2.02
C VAL A 287 3.97 -9.50 3.31
N SER A 288 3.63 -8.57 4.19
CA SER A 288 2.78 -8.83 5.35
C SER A 288 1.43 -8.15 5.14
N THR A 289 0.35 -8.84 5.49
CA THR A 289 -1.02 -8.32 5.31
C THR A 289 -1.95 -8.81 6.41
N ASN A 290 -3.02 -8.06 6.66
CA ASN A 290 -4.14 -8.46 7.50
C ASN A 290 -5.30 -9.10 6.70
N MET A 291 -5.19 -9.11 5.36
CA MET A 291 -6.23 -9.68 4.49
C MET A 291 -6.18 -11.21 4.49
N SER A 292 -7.35 -11.85 4.54
CA SER A 292 -7.46 -13.30 4.38
C SER A 292 -7.13 -13.74 2.95
N LYS A 293 -6.81 -15.03 2.76
CA LYS A 293 -6.56 -15.61 1.44
C LYS A 293 -7.72 -15.37 0.47
N ASP A 294 -8.95 -15.53 0.95
CA ASP A 294 -10.15 -15.38 0.11
C ASP A 294 -10.35 -13.93 -0.31
N GLN A 295 -10.07 -12.96 0.59
CA GLN A 295 -10.07 -11.54 0.26
C GLN A 295 -9.03 -11.21 -0.81
N ILE A 296 -7.81 -11.73 -0.69
CA ILE A 296 -6.74 -11.50 -1.68
C ILE A 296 -7.12 -12.06 -3.04
N ILE A 297 -7.70 -13.28 -3.09
CA ILE A 297 -8.17 -13.88 -4.35
C ILE A 297 -9.26 -13.03 -4.97
N SER A 298 -10.27 -12.63 -4.19
CA SER A 298 -11.38 -11.81 -4.67
C SER A 298 -10.87 -10.49 -5.23
N LEU A 299 -9.99 -9.79 -4.50
CA LEU A 299 -9.36 -8.56 -4.96
C LEU A 299 -8.56 -8.76 -6.24
N ALA A 300 -7.75 -9.82 -6.32
CA ALA A 300 -6.96 -10.10 -7.52
C ALA A 300 -7.84 -10.31 -8.75
N VAL A 301 -8.92 -11.08 -8.63
CA VAL A 301 -9.85 -11.34 -9.73
C VAL A 301 -10.60 -10.07 -10.14
N GLU A 302 -11.03 -9.27 -9.17
CA GLU A 302 -11.87 -8.09 -9.41
C GLU A 302 -11.07 -6.88 -9.89
N LEU A 303 -9.90 -6.61 -9.29
CA LEU A 303 -9.13 -5.39 -9.53
C LEU A 303 -8.05 -5.53 -10.60
N PHE A 304 -7.54 -6.74 -10.86
CA PHE A 304 -6.49 -6.94 -11.86
C PHE A 304 -6.88 -6.44 -13.27
N PRO A 305 -8.13 -6.65 -13.76
CA PRO A 305 -8.56 -6.08 -15.04
C PRO A 305 -8.48 -4.55 -15.08
N MET A 306 -8.74 -3.87 -13.96
CA MET A 306 -8.67 -2.41 -13.87
C MET A 306 -7.25 -1.89 -14.08
N LEU A 307 -6.22 -2.59 -13.60
CA LEU A 307 -4.83 -2.15 -13.73
C LEU A 307 -4.44 -1.85 -15.19
N THR A 308 -5.03 -2.55 -16.16
CA THR A 308 -4.69 -2.39 -17.58
C THR A 308 -5.36 -1.19 -18.26
N SER A 309 -6.51 -0.75 -17.77
CA SER A 309 -7.37 0.25 -18.39
C SER A 309 -7.64 1.49 -17.54
N ALA A 310 -7.32 1.45 -16.23
CA ALA A 310 -7.64 2.53 -15.32
C ALA A 310 -6.89 3.83 -15.62
N LYS A 311 -7.56 4.94 -15.33
CA LYS A 311 -6.93 6.25 -15.16
C LYS A 311 -6.26 6.29 -13.81
N PHE A 312 -4.99 6.72 -13.76
CA PHE A 312 -4.27 6.89 -12.50
C PHE A 312 -4.28 8.35 -12.07
N GLU A 313 -4.63 8.57 -10.80
CA GLU A 313 -4.59 9.88 -10.16
C GLU A 313 -3.67 9.87 -8.95
N GLN A 314 -3.12 11.03 -8.59
CA GLN A 314 -2.18 11.15 -7.49
C GLN A 314 -2.59 12.28 -6.57
N HIS A 315 -2.71 11.96 -5.29
CA HIS A 315 -3.11 12.91 -4.25
C HIS A 315 -2.16 12.86 -3.06
N GLN A 316 -2.30 13.83 -2.17
CA GLN A 316 -1.46 13.96 -1.00
C GLN A 316 -2.20 14.66 0.13
N ILE A 317 -2.18 14.08 1.31
CA ILE A 317 -2.83 14.53 2.52
C ILE A 317 -1.77 14.74 3.62
N PRO A 318 -1.79 15.92 4.29
CA PRO A 318 -2.62 17.09 4.04
C PRO A 318 -2.25 17.80 2.74
N THR A 319 -3.25 18.43 2.11
CA THR A 319 -3.10 19.15 0.84
C THR A 319 -2.34 20.48 1.07
N PRO A 320 -1.51 20.95 0.13
CA PRO A 320 -0.89 22.26 0.22
C PRO A 320 -1.91 23.38 0.48
N GLY A 321 -1.63 24.23 1.48
CA GLY A 321 -2.52 25.31 1.90
C GLY A 321 -3.51 24.94 3.00
N THR A 322 -3.61 23.67 3.39
CA THR A 322 -4.47 23.19 4.48
C THR A 322 -3.72 22.87 5.77
N PHE A 323 -2.48 23.28 5.89
CA PHE A 323 -1.64 23.06 7.08
C PHE A 323 -0.49 24.06 7.14
N LYS A 324 0.14 24.13 8.31
CA LYS A 324 1.43 24.80 8.53
C LYS A 324 2.53 23.77 8.71
N GLY A 325 3.77 24.10 8.29
CA GLY A 325 4.94 23.23 8.47
C GLY A 325 6.07 23.98 9.16
N GLY A 326 6.71 23.37 10.14
CA GLY A 326 7.81 23.99 10.86
C GLY A 326 8.21 23.27 12.14
N ASN A 327 9.23 23.80 12.81
CA ASN A 327 9.59 23.39 14.16
C ASN A 327 8.60 23.98 15.16
N VAL A 328 8.11 23.12 16.05
CA VAL A 328 7.15 23.48 17.10
C VAL A 328 7.48 22.71 18.37
N GLN A 329 7.00 23.18 19.51
CA GLN A 329 7.00 22.41 20.75
C GLN A 329 5.81 21.44 20.75
N VAL A 330 6.08 20.19 21.03
CA VAL A 330 5.02 19.18 21.28
C VAL A 330 4.90 18.91 22.77
N ARG A 331 5.98 19.13 23.49
CA ARG A 331 6.04 19.09 24.96
C ARG A 331 6.90 20.27 25.43
N PRO A 332 6.66 20.81 26.62
CA PRO A 332 7.47 21.91 27.15
C PRO A 332 8.96 21.60 27.08
N GLY A 333 9.73 22.45 26.42
CA GLY A 333 11.18 22.31 26.25
C GLY A 333 11.65 21.29 25.20
N LEU A 334 10.74 20.64 24.48
CA LEU A 334 11.04 19.69 23.43
C LEU A 334 10.41 20.10 22.11
N LYS A 335 11.22 20.23 21.06
CA LYS A 335 10.82 20.65 19.71
C LYS A 335 10.97 19.54 18.68
N GLY A 336 10.23 19.66 17.60
CA GLY A 336 10.38 18.83 16.42
C GLY A 336 9.73 19.49 15.20
N TRP A 337 10.04 18.99 14.03
CA TRP A 337 9.41 19.44 12.80
C TRP A 337 8.12 18.68 12.56
N PHE A 338 7.00 19.40 12.35
CA PHE A 338 5.67 18.86 12.13
C PHE A 338 4.95 19.60 11.01
N GLN A 339 3.98 18.93 10.41
CA GLN A 339 2.87 19.55 9.71
C GLN A 339 1.72 19.65 10.70
N TYR A 340 1.33 20.85 11.06
CA TYR A 340 0.37 21.15 12.13
C TYR A 340 -0.66 22.17 11.65
N ASP A 341 -1.66 22.48 12.50
CA ASP A 341 -2.78 23.36 12.16
C ASP A 341 -3.48 22.89 10.88
N ILE A 342 -3.73 21.57 10.85
CA ILE A 342 -4.28 20.90 9.67
C ILE A 342 -5.78 21.14 9.61
N ASP A 343 -6.27 21.65 8.48
CA ASP A 343 -7.69 21.68 8.16
C ASP A 343 -8.16 20.27 7.77
N PHE A 344 -8.53 19.48 8.77
CA PHE A 344 -8.98 18.11 8.57
C PHE A 344 -10.25 18.05 7.72
N GLU A 345 -11.16 19.04 7.83
CA GLU A 345 -12.40 19.02 7.06
C GLU A 345 -12.18 19.28 5.57
N ALA A 346 -11.28 20.18 5.21
CA ALA A 346 -10.88 20.37 3.82
C ALA A 346 -10.26 19.09 3.22
N ASN A 347 -9.41 18.40 4.00
CA ASN A 347 -8.78 17.16 3.56
C ASN A 347 -9.80 15.99 3.48
N ARG A 348 -10.75 15.89 4.40
CA ARG A 348 -11.85 14.91 4.34
C ARG A 348 -12.74 15.14 3.12
N ARG A 349 -12.98 16.40 2.76
CA ARG A 349 -13.78 16.75 1.56
C ARG A 349 -13.11 16.22 0.29
N LEU A 350 -11.82 16.46 0.13
CA LEU A 350 -11.06 15.91 -1.00
C LEU A 350 -11.12 14.37 -1.04
N LEU A 351 -11.01 13.71 0.11
CA LEU A 351 -11.09 12.25 0.18
C LEU A 351 -12.48 11.74 -0.20
N ARG A 352 -13.55 12.43 0.22
CA ARG A 352 -14.91 12.12 -0.24
C ARG A 352 -15.03 12.25 -1.77
N GLU A 353 -14.49 13.30 -2.38
CA GLU A 353 -14.48 13.47 -3.84
C GLU A 353 -13.74 12.32 -4.57
N ILE A 354 -12.70 11.75 -3.95
CA ILE A 354 -11.98 10.58 -4.50
C ILE A 354 -12.82 9.30 -4.34
N PHE A 355 -13.57 9.18 -3.25
CA PHE A 355 -14.39 8.00 -2.96
C PHE A 355 -15.77 8.09 -3.62
N ASP A 356 -16.37 9.29 -3.68
CA ASP A 356 -17.66 9.48 -4.33
C ASP A 356 -17.50 9.39 -5.85
N ALA A 357 -18.18 8.43 -6.43
CA ALA A 357 -18.30 8.29 -7.87
C ALA A 357 -19.55 9.03 -8.31
N ASP A 358 -19.46 10.31 -8.65
CA ASP A 358 -20.51 11.00 -9.41
C ASP A 358 -20.32 10.78 -10.92
#